data_94d8ff87f3668152dba53673fd72ce87
#
_entry.id   94d8ff87f3668152dba53673fd72ce87
#
_cell.length_a   1.000
_cell.length_b   1.000
_cell.length_c   1.000
_cell.angle_alpha   90.00
_cell.angle_beta   90.00
_cell.angle_gamma   90.00
#
_symmetry.space_group_name_H-M   'P 1'
#
loop_
_entity.id
_entity.type
_entity.pdbx_description
1 polymer ?
#
loop_
_entity_poly.entity_id
_entity_poly.type
_entity_poly.pdbx_seq_one_letter_code
_entity_poly.pdbx_strand_id
1 'polypeptide(L)'
;NKQEFIHYFHPGDLKPPLNVYFSGYRTAEGFEGYFMMKRMNAPFILIADPRIEGGAFYLGSENYEQAIRKVIQNALDYLGFANNQLILSGLSMGSFGALYYATKLNPAAVIVGKPLINLGTIANNMKLVRPNDFGTSLDILRLNQNGITNKDVVQLDNHFWKQIQHSDLSMTTFAIAY
;
A
#
# COMPACT_ATOMS: atom_id res chain seq x y z
N ASN A 1 -14.30 14.16 -7.35
CA ASN A 1 -12.95 13.96 -6.85
C ASN A 1 -12.33 12.79 -7.62
N LYS A 2 -11.36 13.07 -8.50
CA LYS A 2 -10.61 12.02 -9.16
C LYS A 2 -9.75 11.32 -8.11
N GLN A 3 -9.97 10.03 -7.94
CA GLN A 3 -9.09 9.18 -7.16
C GLN A 3 -8.06 8.60 -8.13
N GLU A 4 -6.82 9.06 -8.03
CA GLU A 4 -5.74 8.68 -8.93
C GLU A 4 -4.54 8.17 -8.12
N PHE A 5 -3.86 7.18 -8.66
CA PHE A 5 -2.53 6.77 -8.24
C PHE A 5 -1.62 6.76 -9.47
N ILE A 6 -0.32 6.80 -9.25
CA ILE A 6 0.66 6.67 -10.31
C ILE A 6 1.39 5.34 -10.20
N HIS A 7 1.76 4.76 -11.34
CA HIS A 7 2.51 3.52 -11.37
C HIS A 7 3.52 3.51 -12.51
N TYR A 8 4.56 2.69 -12.32
CA TYR A 8 5.59 2.44 -13.33
C TYR A 8 5.88 0.95 -13.38
N PHE A 9 5.83 0.35 -14.56
CA PHE A 9 6.17 -1.05 -14.77
C PHE A 9 7.49 -1.19 -15.54
N HIS A 10 8.35 -2.11 -15.08
CA HIS A 10 9.59 -2.49 -15.76
C HIS A 10 9.64 -4.01 -15.89
N PRO A 11 9.84 -4.54 -17.13
CA PRO A 11 9.77 -5.98 -17.39
C PRO A 11 10.99 -6.77 -16.89
N GLY A 12 12.08 -6.10 -16.52
CA GLY A 12 13.29 -6.75 -16.05
C GLY A 12 13.81 -7.81 -17.02
N ASP A 13 14.20 -8.96 -16.46
CA ASP A 13 14.65 -10.13 -17.20
C ASP A 13 13.52 -11.10 -17.61
N LEU A 14 12.27 -10.70 -17.41
CA LEU A 14 11.05 -11.48 -17.67
C LEU A 14 10.95 -12.78 -16.85
N LYS A 15 11.68 -12.91 -15.75
CA LYS A 15 11.66 -14.08 -14.87
C LYS A 15 11.00 -13.77 -13.53
N PRO A 16 10.29 -14.71 -12.92
CA PRO A 16 9.69 -14.49 -11.62
C PRO A 16 10.74 -14.27 -10.52
N PRO A 17 10.38 -13.55 -9.44
CA PRO A 17 9.05 -13.02 -9.16
C PRO A 17 8.78 -11.64 -9.78
N LEU A 18 7.50 -11.26 -9.90
CA LEU A 18 7.10 -9.86 -10.05
C LEU A 18 7.19 -9.18 -8.69
N ASN A 19 7.94 -8.09 -8.61
CA ASN A 19 8.10 -7.29 -7.39
C ASN A 19 7.23 -6.04 -7.48
N VAL A 20 6.34 -5.81 -6.53
CA VAL A 20 5.54 -4.59 -6.41
C VAL A 20 5.97 -3.81 -5.19
N TYR A 21 6.42 -2.57 -5.38
CA TYR A 21 6.82 -1.68 -4.30
C TYR A 21 5.82 -0.54 -4.16
N PHE A 22 5.21 -0.45 -3.00
CA PHE A 22 4.36 0.66 -2.61
C PHE A 22 5.22 1.76 -1.99
N SER A 23 5.25 2.92 -2.62
CA SER A 23 6.02 4.07 -2.14
C SER A 23 5.48 4.57 -0.79
N GLY A 24 6.38 5.02 0.07
CA GLY A 24 6.04 5.75 1.29
C GLY A 24 5.53 7.16 0.99
N TYR A 25 5.28 7.92 2.05
CA TYR A 25 4.91 9.33 1.95
C TYR A 25 6.05 10.14 1.29
N ARG A 26 5.68 11.01 0.35
CA ARG A 26 6.61 11.90 -0.33
C ARG A 26 6.04 13.30 -0.47
N THR A 27 6.92 14.29 -0.33
CA THR A 27 6.60 15.70 -0.57
C THR A 27 6.74 16.11 -2.03
N ALA A 28 7.36 15.25 -2.87
CA ALA A 28 7.53 15.46 -4.30
C ALA A 28 6.93 14.31 -5.09
N GLU A 29 6.51 14.58 -6.31
CA GLU A 29 6.04 13.57 -7.24
C GLU A 29 7.15 12.54 -7.56
N GLY A 30 6.74 11.31 -7.87
CA GLY A 30 7.63 10.23 -8.26
C GLY A 30 7.52 8.99 -7.38
N PHE A 31 8.52 8.11 -7.50
CA PHE A 31 8.53 6.81 -6.83
C PHE A 31 9.72 6.67 -5.90
N GLU A 32 9.51 5.96 -4.80
CA GLU A 32 10.61 5.35 -4.05
C GLU A 32 11.03 4.04 -4.68
N GLY A 33 12.25 3.59 -4.34
CA GLY A 33 12.71 2.24 -4.61
C GLY A 33 13.16 1.97 -6.06
N TYR A 34 13.11 2.93 -6.97
CA TYR A 34 13.45 2.71 -8.38
C TYR A 34 14.83 2.07 -8.57
N PHE A 35 15.88 2.66 -8.00
CA PHE A 35 17.24 2.14 -8.16
C PHE A 35 17.45 0.80 -7.46
N MET A 36 16.79 0.57 -6.34
CA MET A 36 16.80 -0.69 -5.62
C MET A 36 16.18 -1.80 -6.48
N MET A 37 14.97 -1.57 -6.98
CA MET A 37 14.25 -2.52 -7.82
C MET A 37 14.98 -2.79 -9.14
N LYS A 38 15.51 -1.76 -9.77
CA LYS A 38 16.27 -1.90 -11.03
C LYS A 38 17.53 -2.75 -10.87
N ARG A 39 18.21 -2.67 -9.72
CA ARG A 39 19.41 -3.50 -9.45
C ARG A 39 19.11 -4.99 -9.33
N MET A 40 17.88 -5.37 -9.00
CA MET A 40 17.49 -6.78 -8.90
C MET A 40 17.32 -7.44 -10.27
N ASN A 41 17.23 -6.65 -11.33
CA ASN A 41 17.02 -7.09 -12.73
C ASN A 41 15.72 -7.92 -12.95
N ALA A 42 14.94 -8.18 -11.92
CA ALA A 42 13.66 -8.85 -12.00
C ALA A 42 12.53 -7.87 -12.43
N PRO A 43 11.38 -8.35 -12.93
CA PRO A 43 10.22 -7.51 -13.19
C PRO A 43 9.75 -6.78 -11.94
N PHE A 44 9.37 -5.50 -12.10
CA PHE A 44 8.82 -4.74 -10.97
C PHE A 44 7.77 -3.71 -11.36
N ILE A 45 6.90 -3.40 -10.41
CA ILE A 45 5.99 -2.26 -10.45
C ILE A 45 6.31 -1.36 -9.25
N LEU A 46 6.37 -0.06 -9.50
CA LEU A 46 6.33 0.97 -8.46
C LEU A 46 4.94 1.58 -8.45
N ILE A 47 4.34 1.71 -7.27
CA ILE A 47 3.03 2.35 -7.08
C ILE A 47 3.19 3.47 -6.07
N ALA A 48 2.64 4.65 -6.38
CA ALA A 48 2.61 5.78 -5.47
C ALA A 48 1.20 6.37 -5.40
N ASP A 49 0.81 6.77 -4.19
CA ASP A 49 -0.46 7.40 -3.90
C ASP A 49 -0.25 8.86 -3.49
N PRO A 50 -0.41 9.82 -4.43
CA PRO A 50 -0.13 11.24 -4.18
C PRO A 50 -1.31 12.02 -3.60
N ARG A 51 -2.42 11.37 -3.27
CA ARG A 51 -3.70 12.04 -3.02
C ARG A 51 -3.61 12.75 -1.68
N ILE A 52 -3.36 13.08 -0.86
CA ILE A 52 -3.39 13.91 0.36
C ILE A 52 -2.02 14.04 1.00
N GLU A 53 -1.75 15.21 1.53
CA GLU A 53 -0.45 15.53 2.11
C GLU A 53 -0.09 14.60 3.29
N GLY A 54 -1.06 14.21 4.11
CA GLY A 54 -0.85 13.27 5.22
C GLY A 54 -0.72 11.79 4.81
N GLY A 55 -0.88 11.49 3.53
CA GLY A 55 -0.89 10.14 2.98
C GLY A 55 -2.27 9.49 2.96
N ALA A 56 -2.68 8.94 1.82
CA ALA A 56 -3.95 8.24 1.65
C ALA A 56 -3.84 6.72 1.83
N PHE A 57 -2.64 6.19 2.00
CA PHE A 57 -2.36 4.78 2.33
C PHE A 57 -2.96 3.77 1.35
N TYR A 58 -3.13 4.16 0.09
CA TYR A 58 -3.69 3.27 -0.95
C TYR A 58 -5.12 2.80 -0.69
N LEU A 59 -5.83 3.41 0.27
CA LEU A 59 -7.25 3.20 0.53
C LEU A 59 -8.10 4.15 -0.30
N GLY A 60 -9.31 3.72 -0.67
CA GLY A 60 -10.23 4.57 -1.41
C GLY A 60 -11.54 3.89 -1.73
N SER A 61 -12.19 4.33 -2.81
CA SER A 61 -13.37 3.65 -3.32
C SER A 61 -13.02 2.26 -3.84
N GLU A 62 -14.02 1.39 -3.92
CA GLU A 62 -13.84 0.06 -4.52
C GLU A 62 -13.22 0.15 -5.93
N ASN A 63 -13.64 1.11 -6.74
CA ASN A 63 -13.07 1.32 -8.08
C ASN A 63 -11.59 1.68 -8.04
N TYR A 64 -11.17 2.50 -7.07
CA TYR A 64 -9.78 2.87 -6.89
C TYR A 64 -8.92 1.66 -6.49
N GLU A 65 -9.36 0.91 -5.49
CA GLU A 65 -8.65 -0.27 -5.03
C GLU A 65 -8.62 -1.38 -6.09
N GLN A 66 -9.71 -1.52 -6.84
CA GLN A 66 -9.78 -2.44 -7.97
C GLN A 66 -8.83 -2.04 -9.11
N ALA A 67 -8.64 -0.74 -9.36
CA ALA A 67 -7.68 -0.26 -10.34
C ALA A 67 -6.22 -0.61 -9.97
N ILE A 68 -5.84 -0.49 -8.68
CA ILE A 68 -4.52 -0.93 -8.20
C ILE A 68 -4.35 -2.44 -8.41
N ARG A 69 -5.34 -3.26 -8.00
CA ARG A 69 -5.32 -4.71 -8.23
C ARG A 69 -5.16 -5.06 -9.71
N LYS A 70 -5.90 -4.36 -10.57
CA LYS A 70 -5.88 -4.59 -12.02
C LYS A 70 -4.52 -4.28 -12.64
N VAL A 71 -3.83 -3.23 -12.21
CA VAL A 71 -2.46 -2.93 -12.67
C VAL A 71 -1.52 -4.09 -12.35
N ILE A 72 -1.59 -4.64 -11.14
CA ILE A 72 -0.75 -5.77 -10.73
C ILE A 72 -1.12 -7.03 -11.51
N GLN A 73 -2.41 -7.34 -11.63
CA GLN A 73 -2.88 -8.52 -12.36
C GLN A 73 -2.51 -8.46 -13.85
N ASN A 74 -2.69 -7.31 -14.51
CA ASN A 74 -2.29 -7.14 -15.91
C ASN A 74 -0.79 -7.40 -16.12
N ALA A 75 0.06 -7.01 -15.16
CA ALA A 75 1.49 -7.30 -15.25
C ALA A 75 1.80 -8.78 -15.05
N LEU A 76 1.14 -9.46 -14.10
CA LEU A 76 1.25 -10.91 -13.93
C LEU A 76 0.83 -11.64 -15.22
N ASP A 77 -0.32 -11.26 -15.79
CA ASP A 77 -0.84 -11.86 -17.04
C ASP A 77 0.12 -11.63 -18.21
N TYR A 78 0.66 -10.41 -18.35
CA TYR A 78 1.65 -10.08 -19.38
C TYR A 78 2.93 -10.93 -19.26
N LEU A 79 3.39 -11.17 -18.02
CA LEU A 79 4.59 -11.97 -17.76
C LEU A 79 4.33 -13.48 -17.76
N GLY A 80 3.06 -13.90 -17.75
CA GLY A 80 2.66 -15.31 -17.60
C GLY A 80 2.93 -15.87 -16.20
N PHE A 81 2.85 -15.00 -15.16
CA PHE A 81 3.10 -15.40 -13.77
C PHE A 81 1.81 -15.62 -13.00
N ALA A 82 1.86 -16.54 -12.03
CA ALA A 82 0.79 -16.75 -11.05
C ALA A 82 1.01 -15.88 -9.80
N ASN A 83 -0.04 -15.72 -8.97
CA ASN A 83 0.02 -14.92 -7.75
C ASN A 83 1.08 -15.42 -6.74
N ASN A 84 1.39 -16.71 -6.72
CA ASN A 84 2.48 -17.27 -5.93
C ASN A 84 3.90 -16.95 -6.47
N GLN A 85 3.99 -16.11 -7.48
CA GLN A 85 5.22 -15.53 -8.04
C GLN A 85 5.22 -14.00 -7.90
N LEU A 86 4.38 -13.46 -7.01
CA LEU A 86 4.25 -12.05 -6.68
C LEU A 86 4.87 -11.77 -5.31
N ILE A 87 5.65 -10.70 -5.21
CA ILE A 87 6.15 -10.15 -3.94
C ILE A 87 5.63 -8.71 -3.80
N LEU A 88 5.00 -8.41 -2.68
CA LEU A 88 4.59 -7.06 -2.32
C LEU A 88 5.54 -6.49 -1.27
N SER A 89 5.93 -5.24 -1.42
CA SER A 89 6.86 -4.61 -0.48
C SER A 89 6.56 -3.13 -0.29
N GLY A 90 7.03 -2.58 0.82
CA GLY A 90 6.87 -1.16 1.12
C GLY A 90 7.44 -0.75 2.48
N LEU A 91 7.67 0.55 2.63
CA LEU A 91 8.17 1.16 3.87
C LEU A 91 7.15 2.20 4.37
N SER A 92 6.92 2.28 5.67
CA SER A 92 6.03 3.26 6.29
C SER A 92 4.62 3.22 5.67
N MET A 93 4.13 4.28 5.03
CA MET A 93 2.85 4.29 4.30
C MET A 93 2.75 3.15 3.27
N GLY A 94 3.84 2.87 2.57
CA GLY A 94 3.91 1.76 1.60
C GLY A 94 3.80 0.38 2.25
N SER A 95 4.18 0.23 3.51
CA SER A 95 4.00 -1.02 4.26
C SER A 95 2.52 -1.37 4.42
N PHE A 96 1.67 -0.37 4.66
CA PHE A 96 0.22 -0.58 4.71
C PHE A 96 -0.31 -1.07 3.36
N GLY A 97 0.08 -0.42 2.26
CA GLY A 97 -0.31 -0.84 0.91
C GLY A 97 0.06 -2.31 0.64
N ALA A 98 1.31 -2.68 0.90
CA ALA A 98 1.77 -4.06 0.71
C ALA A 98 0.97 -5.07 1.54
N LEU A 99 0.76 -4.80 2.82
CA LEU A 99 -0.01 -5.67 3.73
C LEU A 99 -1.50 -5.75 3.34
N TYR A 100 -2.11 -4.61 3.01
CA TYR A 100 -3.52 -4.53 2.66
C TYR A 100 -3.82 -5.26 1.33
N TYR A 101 -3.03 -5.02 0.30
CA TYR A 101 -3.23 -5.69 -0.99
C TYR A 101 -2.81 -7.17 -0.98
N ALA A 102 -1.98 -7.60 -0.02
CA ALA A 102 -1.74 -9.02 0.19
C ALA A 102 -3.02 -9.80 0.50
N THR A 103 -3.95 -9.22 1.25
CA THR A 103 -5.25 -9.84 1.57
C THR A 103 -6.14 -10.05 0.35
N LYS A 104 -5.84 -9.39 -0.76
CA LYS A 104 -6.63 -9.40 -2.00
C LYS A 104 -5.94 -10.15 -3.15
N LEU A 105 -4.63 -10.36 -3.05
CA LEU A 105 -3.80 -10.89 -4.14
C LEU A 105 -3.09 -12.21 -3.80
N ASN A 106 -3.04 -12.60 -2.54
CA ASN A 106 -2.39 -13.82 -2.06
C ASN A 106 -0.97 -14.00 -2.63
N PRO A 107 -0.03 -13.05 -2.40
CA PRO A 107 1.31 -13.11 -2.95
C PRO A 107 2.15 -14.21 -2.30
N ALA A 108 3.28 -14.59 -2.93
CA ALA A 108 4.27 -15.47 -2.32
C ALA A 108 4.89 -14.87 -1.05
N ALA A 109 5.18 -13.57 -1.07
CA ALA A 109 5.77 -12.89 0.07
C ALA A 109 5.35 -11.42 0.20
N VAL A 110 5.42 -10.92 1.43
CA VAL A 110 5.25 -9.51 1.79
C VAL A 110 6.47 -9.07 2.59
N ILE A 111 7.16 -8.02 2.12
CA ILE A 111 8.38 -7.49 2.74
C ILE A 111 8.12 -6.04 3.13
N VAL A 112 8.04 -5.77 4.42
CA VAL A 112 7.69 -4.42 4.91
C VAL A 112 8.62 -3.94 6.00
N GLY A 113 8.87 -2.62 5.99
CA GLY A 113 9.59 -1.93 7.04
C GLY A 113 8.74 -0.86 7.72
N LYS A 114 8.89 -0.69 9.04
CA LYS A 114 8.13 0.26 9.85
C LYS A 114 6.63 0.19 9.57
N PRO A 115 5.98 -0.97 9.79
CA PRO A 115 4.59 -1.19 9.41
C PRO A 115 3.63 -0.27 10.15
N LEU A 116 2.69 0.29 9.42
CA LEU A 116 1.60 1.12 9.93
C LEU A 116 0.28 0.42 9.60
N ILE A 117 -0.52 0.08 10.62
CA ILE A 117 -1.74 -0.72 10.43
C ILE A 117 -2.99 -0.01 10.98
N ASN A 118 -2.94 0.47 12.21
CA ASN A 118 -4.06 1.14 12.87
C ASN A 118 -4.09 2.63 12.46
N LEU A 119 -4.49 2.89 11.22
CA LEU A 119 -4.38 4.21 10.59
C LEU A 119 -5.22 5.28 11.30
N GLY A 120 -6.39 4.92 11.81
CA GLY A 120 -7.24 5.83 12.55
C GLY A 120 -6.58 6.31 13.84
N THR A 121 -6.07 5.38 14.64
CA THR A 121 -5.33 5.69 15.87
C THR A 121 -4.05 6.48 15.57
N ILE A 122 -3.30 6.10 14.54
CA ILE A 122 -2.07 6.80 14.13
C ILE A 122 -2.38 8.24 13.72
N ALA A 123 -3.37 8.47 12.88
CA ALA A 123 -3.77 9.81 12.43
C ALA A 123 -4.20 10.70 13.62
N ASN A 124 -4.99 10.15 14.52
CA ASN A 124 -5.44 10.88 15.71
C ASN A 124 -4.29 11.22 16.67
N ASN A 125 -3.37 10.28 16.90
CA ASN A 125 -2.21 10.51 17.77
C ASN A 125 -1.22 11.52 17.17
N MET A 126 -0.98 11.50 15.87
CA MET A 126 -0.11 12.47 15.21
C MET A 126 -0.63 13.90 15.35
N LYS A 127 -1.94 14.10 15.25
CA LYS A 127 -2.56 15.41 15.51
C LYS A 127 -2.31 15.90 16.92
N LEU A 128 -2.39 15.02 17.92
CA LEU A 128 -2.20 15.40 19.32
C LEU A 128 -0.74 15.69 19.67
N VAL A 129 0.19 14.92 19.10
CA VAL A 129 1.62 14.98 19.47
C VAL A 129 2.39 15.99 18.61
N ARG A 130 2.02 16.17 17.35
CA ARG A 130 2.68 17.05 16.38
C ARG A 130 1.69 17.81 15.51
N PRO A 131 0.85 18.68 16.09
CA PRO A 131 -0.23 19.34 15.34
C PRO A 131 0.28 20.26 14.22
N ASN A 132 1.47 20.82 14.35
CA ASN A 132 2.06 21.72 13.35
C ASN A 132 2.71 20.95 12.18
N ASP A 133 3.28 19.77 12.46
CA ASP A 133 3.97 18.95 11.45
C ASP A 133 2.99 18.06 10.68
N PHE A 134 1.90 17.64 11.33
CA PHE A 134 0.92 16.69 10.80
C PHE A 134 -0.53 17.20 10.91
N GLY A 135 -0.73 18.49 10.65
CA GLY A 135 -2.06 19.10 10.67
C GLY A 135 -3.07 18.45 9.73
N THR A 136 -2.57 17.82 8.64
CA THR A 136 -3.36 17.09 7.64
C THR A 136 -3.52 15.60 7.95
N SER A 137 -2.94 15.09 9.04
CA SER A 137 -2.97 13.65 9.39
C SER A 137 -4.40 13.09 9.52
N LEU A 138 -5.38 13.92 9.87
CA LEU A 138 -6.79 13.52 9.93
C LEU A 138 -7.47 13.42 8.57
N ASP A 139 -6.84 13.84 7.49
CA ASP A 139 -7.45 13.80 6.16
C ASP A 139 -7.66 12.38 5.68
N ILE A 140 -6.86 11.43 6.14
CA ILE A 140 -7.11 10.00 5.90
C ILE A 140 -8.47 9.53 6.47
N LEU A 141 -8.85 10.02 7.67
CA LEU A 141 -10.16 9.74 8.27
C LEU A 141 -11.28 10.38 7.46
N ARG A 142 -11.13 11.65 7.07
CA ARG A 142 -12.11 12.36 6.24
C ARG A 142 -12.28 11.70 4.87
N LEU A 143 -11.18 11.22 4.28
CA LEU A 143 -11.21 10.56 2.98
C LEU A 143 -11.97 9.22 3.02
N ASN A 144 -11.79 8.44 4.08
CA ASN A 144 -12.28 7.05 4.14
C ASN A 144 -13.54 6.90 5.00
N GLN A 145 -13.78 7.79 5.97
CA GLN A 145 -14.90 7.68 6.94
C GLN A 145 -15.86 8.87 6.88
N ASN A 146 -15.56 9.90 6.11
CA ASN A 146 -16.29 11.16 6.08
C ASN A 146 -16.38 11.92 7.42
N GLY A 147 -15.55 11.55 8.42
CA GLY A 147 -15.53 12.15 9.74
C GLY A 147 -14.25 11.90 10.50
N ILE A 148 -14.15 12.50 11.68
CA ILE A 148 -12.97 12.44 12.57
C ILE A 148 -13.36 12.08 14.02
N THR A 149 -14.52 11.48 14.22
CA THR A 149 -14.97 11.04 15.56
C THR A 149 -14.23 9.78 16.00
N ASN A 150 -14.31 9.46 17.31
CA ASN A 150 -13.76 8.20 17.82
C ASN A 150 -14.32 6.96 17.10
N LYS A 151 -15.57 7.03 16.65
CA LYS A 151 -16.18 5.96 15.87
C LYS A 151 -15.48 5.81 14.51
N ASP A 152 -15.16 6.92 13.84
CA ASP A 152 -14.44 6.91 12.56
C ASP A 152 -13.02 6.36 12.71
N VAL A 153 -12.35 6.71 13.81
CA VAL A 153 -11.02 6.17 14.15
C VAL A 153 -11.07 4.64 14.27
N VAL A 154 -11.99 4.13 15.06
CA VAL A 154 -12.16 2.68 15.27
C VAL A 154 -12.57 1.97 13.98
N GLN A 155 -13.42 2.57 13.16
CA GLN A 155 -13.83 1.99 11.88
C GLN A 155 -12.67 1.88 10.91
N LEU A 156 -11.80 2.90 10.84
CA LEU A 156 -10.63 2.88 9.96
C LEU A 156 -9.60 1.84 10.44
N ASP A 157 -9.34 1.74 11.74
CA ASP A 157 -8.46 0.71 12.29
C ASP A 157 -9.00 -0.70 11.99
N ASN A 158 -10.29 -0.92 12.20
CA ASN A 158 -10.93 -2.21 11.95
C ASN A 158 -11.00 -2.59 10.46
N HIS A 159 -10.86 -1.63 9.56
CA HIS A 159 -10.92 -1.91 8.12
C HIS A 159 -9.85 -2.91 7.69
N PHE A 160 -8.61 -2.70 8.12
CA PHE A 160 -7.51 -3.62 7.84
C PHE A 160 -7.71 -4.99 8.51
N TRP A 161 -8.07 -5.01 9.80
CA TRP A 161 -8.22 -6.26 10.55
C TRP A 161 -9.34 -7.14 10.01
N LYS A 162 -10.43 -6.55 9.56
CA LYS A 162 -11.50 -7.30 8.87
C LYS A 162 -11.01 -7.94 7.57
N GLN A 163 -10.17 -7.25 6.79
CA GLN A 163 -9.61 -7.83 5.57
C GLN A 163 -8.71 -9.03 5.88
N ILE A 164 -7.84 -8.92 6.88
CA ILE A 164 -6.98 -10.03 7.33
C ILE A 164 -7.82 -11.24 7.78
N GLN A 165 -8.86 -11.02 8.58
CA GLN A 165 -9.71 -12.09 9.09
C GLN A 165 -10.46 -12.87 7.99
N HIS A 166 -10.73 -12.24 6.85
CA HIS A 166 -11.45 -12.84 5.72
C HIS A 166 -10.52 -13.28 4.57
N SER A 167 -9.21 -13.22 4.76
CA SER A 167 -8.21 -13.62 3.76
C SER A 167 -7.51 -14.92 4.16
N ASP A 168 -7.12 -15.71 3.17
CA ASP A 168 -6.23 -16.85 3.36
C ASP A 168 -4.80 -16.46 2.95
N LEU A 169 -3.96 -16.22 3.94
CA LEU A 169 -2.55 -15.88 3.75
C LEU A 169 -1.62 -17.00 4.25
N SER A 170 -2.14 -18.21 4.41
CA SER A 170 -1.38 -19.37 4.92
C SER A 170 -0.15 -19.71 4.08
N MET A 171 -0.17 -19.41 2.78
CA MET A 171 0.94 -19.65 1.86
C MET A 171 1.83 -18.41 1.63
N THR A 172 1.52 -17.28 2.27
CA THR A 172 2.29 -16.04 2.12
C THR A 172 3.36 -15.94 3.21
N THR A 173 4.61 -15.73 2.80
CA THR A 173 5.72 -15.46 3.74
C THR A 173 5.79 -13.98 4.09
N PHE A 174 5.94 -13.64 5.36
CA PHE A 174 6.07 -12.27 5.84
C PHE A 174 7.48 -11.99 6.36
N ALA A 175 8.12 -10.95 5.84
CA ALA A 175 9.35 -10.37 6.38
C ALA A 175 9.05 -8.95 6.88
N ILE A 176 9.13 -8.74 8.19
CA ILE A 176 8.75 -7.49 8.85
C ILE A 176 9.95 -6.93 9.62
N ALA A 177 10.35 -5.70 9.28
CA ALA A 177 11.39 -4.95 9.99
C ALA A 177 10.77 -3.77 10.76
N TYR A 178 11.18 -3.57 12.01
CA TYR A 178 10.73 -2.50 12.91
C TYR A 178 11.76 -1.38 13.02
#